data_1942b25650213f0db84f869d891dbdb0
#
_entry.id   1942b25650213f0db84f869d891dbdb0
#
_cell.length_a   1.000
_cell.length_b   1.000
_cell.length_c   1.000
_cell.angle_alpha   90.00
_cell.angle_beta   90.00
_cell.angle_gamma   90.00
#
_symmetry.space_group_name_H-M   'P 1'
#
loop_
_entity.id
_entity.type
_entity.pdbx_description
1 polymer ?
#
loop_
_entity_poly.entity_id
_entity_poly.type
_entity_poly.pdbx_seq_one_letter_code
_entity_poly.pdbx_strand_id
1 'polypeptide(L)'
;AATVANNGKRVAPHLVEGIYANNDQGGLGDLIEKKETKELNQVNISEEDMALIKQGFYQVVNGWSGLTTGRTIAQGAMVSISAKTGTAETFVNGGTSAINTNVVSYAPSDRPKIAVAVVFPHNTDLSSTVSHSITRDIINLYNQQHPMN
;
A
#
# COMPACT_ATOMS: atom_id res chain seq x y z
N ALA A 1 -1.98 6.34 -1.75
CA ALA A 1 -1.08 5.46 -2.50
C ALA A 1 -1.63 5.15 -3.89
N ALA A 2 -2.79 4.49 -4.02
CA ALA A 2 -3.35 4.11 -5.31
C ALA A 2 -3.46 5.26 -6.32
N THR A 3 -3.90 6.44 -5.89
CA THR A 3 -3.98 7.63 -6.75
C THR A 3 -2.62 8.05 -7.31
N VAL A 4 -1.57 8.04 -6.47
CA VAL A 4 -0.19 8.33 -6.90
C VAL A 4 0.32 7.24 -7.84
N ALA A 5 0.10 5.97 -7.50
CA ALA A 5 0.45 4.83 -8.34
C ALA A 5 -0.18 4.93 -9.74
N ASN A 6 -1.44 5.37 -9.82
CA ASN A 6 -2.23 5.55 -11.03
C ASN A 6 -2.05 6.92 -11.73
N ASN A 7 -0.96 7.65 -11.46
CA ASN A 7 -0.69 8.96 -12.05
C ASN A 7 -1.83 9.97 -11.85
N GLY A 8 -2.42 10.01 -10.66
CA GLY A 8 -3.49 10.94 -10.30
C GLY A 8 -4.91 10.44 -10.57
N LYS A 9 -5.09 9.31 -11.23
CA LYS A 9 -6.40 8.71 -11.45
C LYS A 9 -6.96 8.16 -10.14
N ARG A 10 -8.13 8.63 -9.72
CA ARG A 10 -8.86 8.13 -8.56
C ARG A 10 -9.96 7.18 -9.01
N VAL A 11 -10.07 6.05 -8.32
CA VAL A 11 -11.09 5.03 -8.57
C VAL A 11 -11.97 4.85 -7.33
N ALA A 12 -13.22 4.48 -7.55
CA ALA A 12 -14.13 4.14 -6.46
C ALA A 12 -13.68 2.80 -5.83
N PRO A 13 -13.43 2.76 -4.51
CA PRO A 13 -13.16 1.50 -3.84
C PRO A 13 -14.42 0.63 -3.81
N HIS A 14 -14.24 -0.66 -3.99
CA HIS A 14 -15.31 -1.66 -3.85
C HIS A 14 -14.74 -2.97 -3.29
N LEU A 15 -15.57 -3.73 -2.63
CA LEU A 15 -15.22 -5.03 -2.02
C LEU A 15 -15.69 -6.21 -2.86
N VAL A 16 -16.65 -5.99 -3.78
CA VAL A 16 -17.21 -7.03 -4.64
C VAL A 16 -16.52 -6.95 -5.99
N GLU A 17 -15.82 -8.01 -6.38
CA GLU A 17 -15.20 -8.16 -7.68
C GLU A 17 -16.20 -8.66 -8.73
N GLY A 18 -17.04 -9.64 -8.35
CA GLY A 18 -18.03 -10.21 -9.22
C GLY A 18 -19.08 -11.01 -8.47
N ILE A 19 -20.16 -11.31 -9.15
CA ILE A 19 -21.24 -12.19 -8.70
C ILE A 19 -21.18 -13.44 -9.55
N TYR A 20 -21.14 -14.60 -8.90
CA TYR A 20 -21.01 -15.88 -9.56
C TYR A 20 -22.24 -16.75 -9.25
N ALA A 21 -22.62 -17.61 -10.19
CA ALA A 21 -23.58 -18.67 -9.92
C ALA A 21 -23.01 -19.62 -8.86
N ASN A 22 -23.88 -20.30 -8.15
CA ASN A 22 -23.46 -21.42 -7.32
C ASN A 22 -23.27 -22.66 -8.19
N ASN A 23 -22.20 -23.42 -7.97
CA ASN A 23 -22.04 -24.71 -8.62
C ASN A 23 -22.62 -25.83 -7.71
N ASP A 24 -22.89 -27.00 -8.30
CA ASP A 24 -23.47 -28.14 -7.60
C ASP A 24 -22.58 -28.74 -6.49
N GLN A 25 -21.30 -28.30 -6.42
CA GLN A 25 -20.31 -28.73 -5.42
C GLN A 25 -20.11 -27.69 -4.29
N GLY A 26 -20.90 -26.60 -4.26
CA GLY A 26 -20.83 -25.55 -3.24
C GLY A 26 -19.68 -24.54 -3.45
N GLY A 27 -19.12 -24.46 -4.66
CA GLY A 27 -18.10 -23.50 -5.05
C GLY A 27 -18.62 -22.41 -5.99
N LEU A 28 -17.71 -21.59 -6.51
CA LEU A 28 -18.01 -20.59 -7.53
C LEU A 28 -18.28 -21.29 -8.89
N GLY A 29 -19.44 -20.98 -9.46
CA GLY A 29 -19.84 -21.35 -10.82
C GLY A 29 -19.53 -20.25 -11.82
N ASP A 30 -20.39 -20.11 -12.85
CA ASP A 30 -20.21 -19.13 -13.91
C ASP A 30 -20.33 -17.69 -13.39
N LEU A 31 -19.55 -16.76 -13.94
CA LEU A 31 -19.62 -15.34 -13.65
C LEU A 31 -20.94 -14.78 -14.19
N ILE A 32 -21.78 -14.24 -13.30
CA ILE A 32 -23.05 -13.59 -13.65
C ILE A 32 -22.85 -12.11 -13.92
N GLU A 33 -22.13 -11.41 -13.04
CA GLU A 33 -21.88 -9.97 -13.15
C GLU A 33 -20.46 -9.66 -12.67
N LYS A 34 -19.71 -8.94 -13.47
CA LYS A 34 -18.41 -8.38 -13.08
C LYS A 34 -18.59 -6.93 -12.63
N LYS A 35 -17.97 -6.56 -11.52
CA LYS A 35 -17.90 -5.16 -11.11
C LYS A 35 -16.74 -4.47 -11.83
N GLU A 36 -17.10 -3.53 -12.69
CA GLU A 36 -16.11 -2.74 -13.41
C GLU A 36 -15.54 -1.63 -12.51
N THR A 37 -14.26 -1.32 -12.70
CA THR A 37 -13.60 -0.22 -12.00
C THR A 37 -14.22 1.11 -12.43
N LYS A 38 -14.80 1.84 -11.48
CA LYS A 38 -15.37 3.16 -11.71
C LYS A 38 -14.32 4.24 -11.44
N GLU A 39 -13.96 4.99 -12.47
CA GLU A 39 -13.16 6.19 -12.31
C GLU A 39 -14.01 7.31 -11.68
N LEU A 40 -13.49 7.97 -10.66
CA LEU A 40 -14.13 9.09 -9.98
C LEU A 40 -13.70 10.42 -10.60
N ASN A 41 -12.40 10.65 -10.71
CA ASN A 41 -11.81 11.83 -11.33
C ASN A 41 -10.31 11.66 -11.52
N GLN A 42 -9.72 12.57 -12.28
CA GLN A 42 -8.29 12.78 -12.41
C GLN A 42 -7.88 13.98 -11.54
N VAL A 43 -6.83 13.81 -10.72
CA VAL A 43 -6.23 14.91 -9.97
C VAL A 43 -5.55 15.86 -10.96
N ASN A 44 -5.85 17.15 -10.86
CA ASN A 44 -5.22 18.17 -11.70
C ASN A 44 -3.80 18.47 -11.17
N ILE A 45 -2.81 17.77 -11.70
CA ILE A 45 -1.40 17.88 -11.36
C ILE A 45 -0.57 17.70 -12.63
N SER A 46 0.56 18.41 -12.75
CA SER A 46 1.46 18.23 -13.88
C SER A 46 2.15 16.86 -13.84
N GLU A 47 2.57 16.35 -14.99
CA GLU A 47 3.37 15.10 -15.05
C GLU A 47 4.69 15.25 -14.29
N GLU A 48 5.31 16.42 -14.34
CA GLU A 48 6.55 16.73 -13.64
C GLU A 48 6.36 16.67 -12.12
N ASP A 49 5.34 17.31 -11.58
CA ASP A 49 5.03 17.27 -10.14
C ASP A 49 4.67 15.84 -9.68
N MET A 50 3.92 15.09 -10.50
CA MET A 50 3.61 13.69 -10.20
C MET A 50 4.88 12.83 -10.18
N ALA A 51 5.82 13.07 -11.08
CA ALA A 51 7.11 12.38 -11.09
C ALA A 51 7.93 12.69 -9.84
N LEU A 52 7.93 13.95 -9.39
CA LEU A 52 8.58 14.35 -8.13
C LEU A 52 7.96 13.68 -6.91
N ILE A 53 6.63 13.60 -6.85
CA ILE A 53 5.92 12.88 -5.78
C ILE A 53 6.32 11.40 -5.77
N LYS A 54 6.31 10.74 -6.94
CA LYS A 54 6.71 9.33 -7.06
C LYS A 54 8.15 9.11 -6.67
N GLN A 55 9.05 10.01 -7.07
CA GLN A 55 10.45 9.98 -6.66
C GLN A 55 10.58 10.10 -5.14
N GLY A 56 9.82 11.00 -4.50
CA GLY A 56 9.77 11.12 -3.05
C GLY A 56 9.34 9.82 -2.36
N PHE A 57 8.28 9.16 -2.85
CA PHE A 57 7.83 7.87 -2.35
C PHE A 57 8.89 6.77 -2.52
N TYR A 58 9.57 6.75 -3.66
CA TYR A 58 10.67 5.82 -3.92
C TYR A 58 11.83 6.03 -2.95
N GLN A 59 12.25 7.27 -2.74
CA GLN A 59 13.39 7.61 -1.88
C GLN A 59 13.16 7.30 -0.41
N VAL A 60 11.92 7.34 0.08
CA VAL A 60 11.57 6.93 1.46
C VAL A 60 12.01 5.49 1.75
N VAL A 61 11.96 4.61 0.77
CA VAL A 61 12.31 3.18 0.92
C VAL A 61 13.70 2.88 0.39
N ASN A 62 14.05 3.42 -0.78
CA ASN A 62 15.22 3.03 -1.57
C ASN A 62 16.32 4.10 -1.57
N GLY A 63 16.14 5.20 -0.87
CA GLY A 63 17.14 6.27 -0.77
C GLY A 63 18.43 5.79 -0.13
N TRP A 64 19.53 6.41 -0.50
CA TRP A 64 20.88 6.06 -0.05
C TRP A 64 21.31 6.76 1.24
N SER A 65 20.57 7.79 1.69
CA SER A 65 20.89 8.51 2.93
C SER A 65 20.46 7.71 4.17
N GLY A 66 21.23 7.83 5.26
CA GLY A 66 20.88 7.22 6.56
C GLY A 66 19.59 7.75 7.20
N LEU A 67 18.97 8.76 6.58
CA LEU A 67 17.72 9.41 7.03
C LEU A 67 16.47 8.84 6.37
N THR A 68 16.58 7.75 5.64
CA THR A 68 15.46 7.10 4.93
C THR A 68 14.55 6.38 5.91
N THR A 69 13.35 6.94 6.17
CA THR A 69 12.45 6.45 7.22
C THR A 69 11.83 5.08 6.92
N GLY A 70 11.73 4.68 5.66
CA GLY A 70 11.15 3.40 5.21
C GLY A 70 12.18 2.34 4.81
N ARG A 71 13.47 2.52 5.10
CA ARG A 71 14.56 1.62 4.65
C ARG A 71 14.33 0.16 5.03
N THR A 72 13.74 -0.09 6.19
CA THR A 72 13.45 -1.45 6.66
C THR A 72 12.40 -2.17 5.81
N ILE A 73 11.56 -1.43 5.05
CA ILE A 73 10.62 -2.01 4.09
C ILE A 73 11.37 -2.71 2.95
N ALA A 74 12.50 -2.14 2.49
CA ALA A 74 13.30 -2.71 1.41
C ALA A 74 14.02 -4.01 1.80
N GLN A 75 14.26 -4.21 3.09
CA GLN A 75 14.99 -5.38 3.59
C GLN A 75 14.18 -6.67 3.38
N GLY A 76 14.59 -7.49 2.40
CA GLY A 76 13.89 -8.72 2.03
C GLY A 76 12.68 -8.50 1.12
N ALA A 77 12.50 -7.32 0.54
CA ALA A 77 11.48 -7.08 -0.49
C ALA A 77 11.86 -7.79 -1.79
N MET A 78 10.90 -8.48 -2.40
CA MET A 78 11.09 -9.23 -3.66
C MET A 78 10.96 -8.33 -4.90
N VAL A 79 10.34 -7.17 -4.74
CA VAL A 79 10.16 -6.16 -5.79
C VAL A 79 10.43 -4.77 -5.22
N SER A 80 10.65 -3.78 -6.09
CA SER A 80 10.84 -2.39 -5.64
C SER A 80 9.54 -1.83 -5.04
N ILE A 81 9.65 -1.23 -3.85
CA ILE A 81 8.51 -0.66 -3.13
C ILE A 81 8.71 0.84 -3.01
N SER A 82 7.67 1.60 -3.32
CA SER A 82 7.56 3.02 -3.03
C SER A 82 6.57 3.23 -1.89
N ALA A 83 6.93 4.03 -0.88
CA ALA A 83 6.09 4.22 0.30
C ALA A 83 6.22 5.61 0.92
N LYS A 84 5.27 5.92 1.81
CA LYS A 84 5.37 7.02 2.78
C LYS A 84 5.02 6.49 4.15
N THR A 85 5.93 6.70 5.09
CA THR A 85 5.74 6.34 6.49
C THR A 85 5.12 7.50 7.27
N GLY A 86 4.38 7.17 8.31
CA GLY A 86 3.83 8.14 9.25
C GLY A 86 3.89 7.60 10.68
N THR A 87 4.17 8.48 11.63
CA THR A 87 4.12 8.18 13.06
C THR A 87 3.30 9.28 13.72
N ALA A 88 2.22 8.91 14.38
CA ALA A 88 1.37 9.84 15.12
C ALA A 88 1.42 9.46 16.60
N GLU A 89 1.79 10.43 17.45
CA GLU A 89 1.80 10.26 18.90
C GLU A 89 0.37 10.12 19.43
N THR A 90 0.20 9.25 20.42
CA THR A 90 -1.07 9.01 21.11
C THR A 90 -0.81 8.53 22.54
N PHE A 91 -1.87 8.29 23.28
CA PHE A 91 -1.82 7.78 24.64
C PHE A 91 -2.79 6.62 24.83
N VAL A 92 -2.41 5.69 25.69
CA VAL A 92 -3.24 4.53 26.08
C VAL A 92 -3.28 4.41 27.61
N ASN A 93 -4.27 3.71 28.13
CA ASN A 93 -4.34 3.31 29.54
C ASN A 93 -4.02 4.44 30.56
N GLY A 94 -4.71 5.59 30.43
CA GLY A 94 -4.59 6.66 31.41
C GLY A 94 -3.32 7.51 31.31
N GLY A 95 -2.65 7.53 30.16
CA GLY A 95 -1.53 8.45 29.90
C GLY A 95 -0.23 7.79 29.51
N THR A 96 -0.20 6.48 29.28
CA THR A 96 0.98 5.82 28.72
C THR A 96 1.20 6.26 27.28
N SER A 97 2.40 6.78 26.97
CA SER A 97 2.77 7.18 25.60
C SER A 97 2.74 5.99 24.65
N ALA A 98 2.14 6.22 23.50
CA ALA A 98 2.06 5.25 22.41
C ALA A 98 2.14 5.96 21.05
N ILE A 99 2.34 5.21 19.99
CA ILE A 99 2.36 5.71 18.63
C ILE A 99 1.41 4.91 17.73
N ASN A 100 0.84 5.58 16.74
CA ASN A 100 0.23 4.92 15.59
C ASN A 100 1.25 4.94 14.46
N THR A 101 1.74 3.78 14.04
CA THR A 101 2.64 3.67 12.89
C THR A 101 1.85 3.34 11.64
N ASN A 102 2.08 4.12 10.59
CA ASN A 102 1.32 4.05 9.35
C ASN A 102 2.27 3.93 8.16
N VAL A 103 1.89 3.12 7.19
CA VAL A 103 2.56 3.04 5.89
C VAL A 103 1.50 3.06 4.79
N VAL A 104 1.70 3.91 3.79
CA VAL A 104 1.00 3.83 2.51
C VAL A 104 2.02 3.54 1.43
N SER A 105 1.77 2.55 0.58
CA SER A 105 2.77 2.04 -0.36
C SER A 105 2.14 1.58 -1.67
N TYR A 106 2.99 1.39 -2.67
CA TYR A 106 2.65 0.68 -3.90
C TYR A 106 3.89 -0.07 -4.44
N ALA A 107 3.65 -1.09 -5.23
CA ALA A 107 4.69 -1.93 -5.82
C ALA A 107 4.23 -2.57 -7.16
N PRO A 108 5.17 -2.87 -8.10
CA PRO A 108 6.54 -2.33 -8.16
C PRO A 108 6.56 -0.82 -8.30
N SER A 109 7.67 -0.18 -7.96
CA SER A 109 7.79 1.29 -7.98
C SER A 109 7.61 1.91 -9.35
N ASP A 110 8.06 1.22 -10.41
CA ASP A 110 8.02 1.68 -11.80
C ASP A 110 6.69 1.37 -12.50
N ARG A 111 6.13 0.19 -12.26
CA ARG A 111 4.88 -0.31 -12.86
C ARG A 111 3.93 -0.85 -11.80
N PRO A 112 3.30 0.00 -10.99
CA PRO A 112 2.49 -0.43 -9.85
C PRO A 112 1.39 -1.42 -10.21
N LYS A 113 1.31 -2.52 -9.44
CA LYS A 113 0.28 -3.56 -9.55
C LYS A 113 -0.57 -3.66 -8.29
N ILE A 114 -0.01 -3.25 -7.14
CA ILE A 114 -0.70 -3.26 -5.85
C ILE A 114 -0.42 -1.97 -5.09
N ALA A 115 -1.41 -1.47 -4.38
CA ALA A 115 -1.25 -0.43 -3.36
C ALA A 115 -1.71 -0.98 -2.02
N VAL A 116 -0.92 -0.72 -0.98
CA VAL A 116 -1.14 -1.23 0.38
C VAL A 116 -1.14 -0.08 1.37
N ALA A 117 -2.07 -0.09 2.31
CA ALA A 117 -2.06 0.78 3.48
C ALA A 117 -2.07 -0.08 4.74
N VAL A 118 -1.14 0.18 5.63
CA VAL A 118 -1.01 -0.48 6.94
C VAL A 118 -1.13 0.56 8.02
N VAL A 119 -1.97 0.29 9.00
CA VAL A 119 -2.10 1.08 10.24
C VAL A 119 -1.88 0.14 11.41
N PHE A 120 -0.92 0.45 12.26
CA PHE A 120 -0.68 -0.27 13.51
C PHE A 120 -0.87 0.72 14.67
N PRO A 121 -2.06 0.74 15.27
CA PRO A 121 -2.41 1.72 16.29
C PRO A 121 -1.90 1.35 17.69
N HIS A 122 -1.78 2.36 18.54
CA HIS A 122 -1.55 2.23 19.98
C HIS A 122 -0.33 1.38 20.36
N ASN A 123 0.73 1.46 19.57
CA ASN A 123 1.97 0.76 19.85
C ASN A 123 2.74 1.47 20.97
N THR A 124 3.01 0.78 22.07
CA THR A 124 3.78 1.29 23.20
C THR A 124 5.29 1.14 23.00
N ASP A 125 5.73 0.34 22.03
CA ASP A 125 7.11 0.35 21.53
C ASP A 125 7.29 1.52 20.55
N LEU A 126 7.81 2.64 21.05
CA LEU A 126 7.98 3.87 20.28
C LEU A 126 9.05 3.76 19.17
N SER A 127 9.83 2.69 19.16
CA SER A 127 10.85 2.41 18.14
C SER A 127 10.39 1.40 17.08
N SER A 128 9.19 0.86 17.20
CA SER A 128 8.69 -0.25 16.39
C SER A 128 8.55 0.10 14.92
N THR A 129 9.05 -0.79 14.07
CA THR A 129 8.91 -0.77 12.62
C THR A 129 7.98 -1.90 12.11
N VAL A 130 7.08 -2.39 12.95
CA VAL A 130 6.18 -3.51 12.63
C VAL A 130 5.34 -3.25 11.37
N SER A 131 4.86 -2.01 11.18
CA SER A 131 4.11 -1.62 9.96
C SER A 131 4.93 -1.77 8.68
N HIS A 132 6.26 -1.60 8.76
CA HIS A 132 7.18 -1.81 7.63
C HIS A 132 7.26 -3.28 7.24
N SER A 133 7.44 -4.17 8.23
CA SER A 133 7.50 -5.61 8.00
C SER A 133 6.18 -6.12 7.41
N ILE A 134 5.05 -5.74 8.00
CA ILE A 134 3.72 -6.10 7.49
C ILE A 134 3.53 -5.63 6.04
N THR A 135 3.91 -4.38 5.72
CA THR A 135 3.82 -3.84 4.36
C THR A 135 4.61 -4.69 3.36
N ARG A 136 5.87 -4.97 3.67
CA ARG A 136 6.74 -5.81 2.83
C ARG A 136 6.17 -7.21 2.65
N ASP A 137 5.73 -7.83 3.74
CA ASP A 137 5.29 -9.24 3.73
C ASP A 137 3.99 -9.39 2.92
N ILE A 138 3.06 -8.43 3.02
CA ILE A 138 1.85 -8.40 2.16
C ILE A 138 2.25 -8.29 0.68
N ILE A 139 3.17 -7.40 0.34
CA ILE A 139 3.62 -7.20 -1.05
C ILE A 139 4.34 -8.44 -1.58
N ASN A 140 5.22 -9.06 -0.77
CA ASN A 140 5.91 -10.28 -1.13
C ASN A 140 4.94 -11.44 -1.35
N LEU A 141 3.95 -11.62 -0.45
CA LEU A 141 2.92 -12.65 -0.60
C LEU A 141 2.09 -12.45 -1.87
N TYR A 142 1.70 -11.21 -2.15
CA TYR A 142 1.00 -10.88 -3.38
C TYR A 142 1.85 -11.20 -4.61
N ASN A 143 3.15 -10.83 -4.61
CA ASN A 143 4.06 -11.14 -5.71
C ASN A 143 4.27 -12.64 -5.93
N GLN A 144 4.24 -13.46 -4.88
CA GLN A 144 4.30 -14.93 -5.01
C GLN A 144 3.08 -15.51 -5.72
N GLN A 145 1.90 -14.95 -5.44
CA GLN A 145 0.64 -15.40 -6.04
C GLN A 145 0.39 -14.78 -7.42
N HIS A 146 0.87 -13.56 -7.64
CA HIS A 146 0.68 -12.75 -8.84
C HIS A 146 2.02 -12.11 -9.24
N PRO A 147 2.93 -12.85 -9.92
CA PRO A 147 4.26 -12.33 -10.27
C PRO A 147 4.22 -10.97 -10.95
N MET A 148 4.97 -10.01 -10.41
CA MET A 148 4.95 -8.60 -10.80
C MET A 148 6.20 -8.17 -11.61
N ASN A 149 6.79 -9.09 -12.34
CA ASN A 149 7.98 -8.85 -13.17
C ASN A 149 7.69 -7.97 -14.38
#